data_a625baca66847352a52a20e89ca3c328
#
_entry.id   a625baca66847352a52a20e89ca3c328
#
_cell.length_a   1.000
_cell.length_b   1.000
_cell.length_c   1.000
_cell.angle_alpha   90.00
_cell.angle_beta   90.00
_cell.angle_gamma   90.00
#
_symmetry.space_group_name_H-M   'P 1'
#
loop_
_entity.id
_entity.type
_entity.pdbx_description
1 polymer ?
#
loop_
_entity_poly.entity_id
_entity_poly.type
_entity_poly.pdbx_seq_one_letter_code
_entity_poly.pdbx_strand_id
1 'polypeptide(L)'
;MRIAQLAPLDEAVPPKLYGGTERVVSWLTEELVRRGHDVTLFASGDSHTAAELVPALPRAERPGGDAGPLAARILQLGMVARRAHRFDVVHSHIDVFGFPGLDRLPALSTLHGRLDVGLYGPILRTFAHHPVVSISDAQRDPVPDAGWIGTVPHGLPIEEYPFTPEPADYFAFVGRMSPEKRPDVAIDIARRAGVRLLLAAKVDRVDREYFEACVRPRLREPGIEYVGELGEQDKIALVRRARALLFPILWPEPFGLVMIEAMACGTPVLTRRCGSTPEVVADGEVGFVCDDDEELLHAVAEVERIDRWRCREHVARRFDVARMARDYEALYARVARRDDARGIADERAGRAVRAPLLAERRNGGR
;
A
#
# COMPACT_ATOMS: atom_id res chain seq x y z
N MET A 1 -14.94 -12.31 -12.33
CA MET A 1 -15.58 -12.13 -11.00
C MET A 1 -16.12 -10.71 -10.91
N ARG A 2 -17.14 -10.49 -10.08
CA ARG A 2 -17.67 -9.17 -9.72
C ARG A 2 -16.98 -8.74 -8.42
N ILE A 3 -16.16 -7.70 -8.49
CA ILE A 3 -15.25 -7.30 -7.41
C ILE A 3 -15.58 -5.88 -6.97
N ALA A 4 -15.80 -5.67 -5.65
CA ALA A 4 -15.84 -4.35 -5.08
C ALA A 4 -14.47 -3.98 -4.52
N GLN A 5 -13.91 -2.84 -4.95
CA GLN A 5 -12.69 -2.25 -4.41
C GLN A 5 -13.06 -1.04 -3.55
N LEU A 6 -12.66 -1.03 -2.27
CA LEU A 6 -12.88 0.09 -1.36
C LEU A 6 -11.57 0.84 -1.14
N ALA A 7 -11.46 2.01 -1.74
CA ALA A 7 -10.30 2.89 -1.55
C ALA A 7 -10.48 3.80 -0.33
N PRO A 8 -9.39 4.29 0.28
CA PRO A 8 -9.45 5.44 1.17
C PRO A 8 -10.08 6.64 0.46
N LEU A 9 -10.60 7.58 1.23
CA LEU A 9 -11.23 8.80 0.71
C LEU A 9 -10.34 10.05 0.92
N ASP A 10 -9.10 9.81 1.34
CA ASP A 10 -8.15 10.88 1.68
C ASP A 10 -7.53 11.52 0.43
N GLU A 11 -7.40 10.77 -0.66
CA GLU A 11 -6.96 11.22 -1.98
C GLU A 11 -7.83 10.60 -3.08
N ALA A 12 -7.82 11.21 -4.28
CA ALA A 12 -8.41 10.59 -5.47
C ALA A 12 -7.65 9.32 -5.90
N VAL A 13 -8.29 8.45 -6.66
CA VAL A 13 -7.71 7.25 -7.25
C VAL A 13 -7.61 7.42 -8.77
N PRO A 14 -6.39 7.55 -9.35
CA PRO A 14 -5.08 7.69 -8.70
C PRO A 14 -4.91 9.07 -8.04
N PRO A 15 -4.01 9.19 -7.04
CA PRO A 15 -3.73 10.46 -6.39
C PRO A 15 -2.93 11.38 -7.32
N LYS A 16 -3.16 12.70 -7.22
CA LYS A 16 -2.45 13.70 -8.03
C LYS A 16 -1.01 13.90 -7.57
N LEU A 17 -0.80 13.84 -6.26
CA LEU A 17 0.49 14.01 -5.61
C LEU A 17 0.81 12.77 -4.75
N TYR A 18 1.23 12.97 -3.50
CA TYR A 18 1.50 11.88 -2.57
C TYR A 18 0.22 11.13 -2.17
N GLY A 19 0.24 9.79 -2.27
CA GLY A 19 -0.89 8.91 -1.94
C GLY A 19 -0.55 7.46 -2.35
N GLY A 20 0.22 6.75 -1.50
CA GLY A 20 0.72 5.41 -1.85
C GLY A 20 -0.39 4.37 -1.97
N THR A 21 -1.33 4.35 -1.03
CA THR A 21 -2.43 3.39 -1.00
C THR A 21 -3.33 3.56 -2.22
N GLU A 22 -3.77 4.77 -2.49
CA GLU A 22 -4.66 5.09 -3.62
C GLU A 22 -3.98 4.80 -4.97
N ARG A 23 -2.66 4.97 -5.04
CA ARG A 23 -1.86 4.59 -6.21
C ARG A 23 -1.92 3.09 -6.47
N VAL A 24 -1.69 2.28 -5.44
CA VAL A 24 -1.77 0.82 -5.54
C VAL A 24 -3.18 0.35 -5.86
N VAL A 25 -4.20 0.96 -5.25
CA VAL A 25 -5.61 0.65 -5.55
C VAL A 25 -5.92 0.95 -7.01
N SER A 26 -5.43 2.08 -7.56
CA SER A 26 -5.57 2.39 -8.97
C SER A 26 -4.94 1.31 -9.84
N TRP A 27 -3.66 1.00 -9.65
CA TRP A 27 -2.98 -0.02 -10.45
C TRP A 27 -3.67 -1.39 -10.39
N LEU A 28 -4.07 -1.83 -9.20
CA LEU A 28 -4.77 -3.10 -9.03
C LEU A 28 -6.14 -3.09 -9.72
N THR A 29 -6.91 -2.01 -9.58
CA THR A 29 -8.24 -1.87 -10.18
C THR A 29 -8.16 -1.93 -11.70
N GLU A 30 -7.27 -1.12 -12.31
CA GLU A 30 -7.09 -1.09 -13.76
C GLU A 30 -6.63 -2.44 -14.31
N GLU A 31 -5.71 -3.11 -13.62
CA GLU A 31 -5.24 -4.42 -14.04
C GLU A 31 -6.33 -5.49 -13.93
N LEU A 32 -7.16 -5.47 -12.87
CA LEU A 32 -8.30 -6.39 -12.75
C LEU A 32 -9.34 -6.17 -13.86
N VAL A 33 -9.64 -4.91 -14.21
CA VAL A 33 -10.49 -4.59 -15.37
C VAL A 33 -9.89 -5.11 -16.67
N ARG A 34 -8.59 -4.86 -16.91
CA ARG A 34 -7.85 -5.36 -18.09
C ARG A 34 -7.88 -6.89 -18.20
N ARG A 35 -7.93 -7.58 -17.05
CA ARG A 35 -8.02 -9.05 -16.96
C ARG A 35 -9.46 -9.58 -17.14
N GLY A 36 -10.44 -8.70 -17.35
CA GLY A 36 -11.83 -9.06 -17.66
C GLY A 36 -12.70 -9.28 -16.43
N HIS A 37 -12.32 -8.74 -15.27
CA HIS A 37 -13.22 -8.70 -14.11
C HIS A 37 -14.20 -7.54 -14.21
N ASP A 38 -15.40 -7.73 -13.64
CA ASP A 38 -16.40 -6.67 -13.43
C ASP A 38 -16.08 -5.99 -12.10
N VAL A 39 -15.44 -4.82 -12.16
CA VAL A 39 -14.91 -4.13 -10.98
C VAL A 39 -15.73 -2.87 -10.70
N THR A 40 -16.16 -2.71 -9.45
CA THR A 40 -16.76 -1.46 -8.94
C THR A 40 -15.81 -0.85 -7.91
N LEU A 41 -15.36 0.37 -8.17
CA LEU A 41 -14.50 1.14 -7.27
C LEU A 41 -15.34 2.09 -6.41
N PHE A 42 -15.31 1.91 -5.10
CA PHE A 42 -15.86 2.84 -4.11
C PHE A 42 -14.74 3.80 -3.67
N ALA A 43 -14.78 5.03 -4.16
CA ALA A 43 -13.76 6.05 -3.93
C ALA A 43 -14.38 7.45 -3.87
N SER A 44 -13.59 8.51 -3.98
CA SER A 44 -14.08 9.88 -4.17
C SER A 44 -14.49 10.13 -5.63
N GLY A 45 -15.39 11.09 -5.85
CA GLY A 45 -15.97 11.36 -7.16
C GLY A 45 -15.02 12.06 -8.14
N ASP A 46 -13.88 12.55 -7.68
CA ASP A 46 -12.79 13.09 -8.50
C ASP A 46 -11.74 12.03 -8.87
N SER A 47 -12.02 10.75 -8.60
CA SER A 47 -11.22 9.61 -9.04
C SER A 47 -11.47 9.30 -10.52
N HIS A 48 -10.48 8.64 -11.17
CA HIS A 48 -10.53 8.22 -12.57
C HIS A 48 -10.18 6.75 -12.68
N THR A 49 -11.06 5.96 -13.29
CA THR A 49 -10.88 4.50 -13.43
C THR A 49 -11.67 3.98 -14.62
N ALA A 50 -11.23 2.86 -15.20
CA ALA A 50 -12.01 2.09 -16.18
C ALA A 50 -13.10 1.21 -15.52
N ALA A 51 -13.06 1.03 -14.19
CA ALA A 51 -14.10 0.35 -13.42
C ALA A 51 -15.39 1.19 -13.28
N GLU A 52 -16.48 0.58 -12.81
CA GLU A 52 -17.65 1.35 -12.34
C GLU A 52 -17.27 2.17 -11.12
N LEU A 53 -17.28 3.52 -11.19
CA LEU A 53 -17.01 4.40 -10.06
C LEU A 53 -18.29 4.65 -9.26
N VAL A 54 -18.25 4.35 -7.96
CA VAL A 54 -19.32 4.69 -7.00
C VAL A 54 -18.76 5.69 -5.98
N PRO A 55 -19.05 6.99 -6.13
CA PRO A 55 -18.50 8.01 -5.26
C PRO A 55 -19.20 8.02 -3.89
N ALA A 56 -18.39 7.93 -2.82
CA ALA A 56 -18.87 8.13 -1.45
C ALA A 56 -18.85 9.61 -1.04
N LEU A 57 -17.93 10.40 -1.60
CA LEU A 57 -17.82 11.85 -1.48
C LEU A 57 -17.67 12.46 -2.88
N PRO A 58 -18.10 13.70 -3.11
CA PRO A 58 -17.89 14.38 -4.40
C PRO A 58 -16.40 14.55 -4.76
N ARG A 59 -15.53 14.74 -3.75
CA ARG A 59 -14.08 14.88 -3.86
C ARG A 59 -13.39 14.24 -2.67
N ALA A 60 -12.13 13.87 -2.87
CA ALA A 60 -11.27 13.38 -1.80
C ALA A 60 -11.05 14.46 -0.72
N GLU A 61 -11.04 14.04 0.53
CA GLU A 61 -10.82 14.93 1.69
C GLU A 61 -9.79 14.33 2.63
N ARG A 62 -8.68 15.04 2.81
CA ARG A 62 -7.68 14.70 3.84
C ARG A 62 -8.26 14.88 5.25
N PRO A 63 -7.69 14.22 6.30
CA PRO A 63 -8.12 14.41 7.68
C PRO A 63 -8.16 15.89 8.06
N GLY A 64 -9.34 16.34 8.57
CA GLY A 64 -9.61 17.75 8.87
C GLY A 64 -10.53 18.47 7.88
N GLY A 65 -10.99 17.77 6.81
CA GLY A 65 -12.03 18.28 5.90
C GLY A 65 -13.44 18.29 6.54
N ASP A 66 -14.40 18.92 5.84
CA ASP A 66 -15.73 19.20 6.36
C ASP A 66 -16.61 17.95 6.58
N ALA A 67 -16.44 16.91 5.76
CA ALA A 67 -17.24 15.68 5.86
C ALA A 67 -16.93 14.82 7.09
N GLY A 68 -15.75 14.99 7.68
CA GLY A 68 -15.27 14.18 8.80
C GLY A 68 -14.93 12.74 8.37
N PRO A 69 -13.69 12.27 8.61
CA PRO A 69 -13.20 11.00 8.04
C PRO A 69 -14.04 9.77 8.44
N LEU A 70 -14.54 9.75 9.69
CA LEU A 70 -15.34 8.63 10.19
C LEU A 70 -16.71 8.58 9.52
N ALA A 71 -17.41 9.71 9.38
CA ALA A 71 -18.73 9.78 8.74
C ALA A 71 -18.66 9.35 7.27
N ALA A 72 -17.64 9.80 6.55
CA ALA A 72 -17.40 9.41 5.17
C ALA A 72 -17.17 7.89 5.01
N ARG A 73 -16.39 7.28 5.90
CA ARG A 73 -16.15 5.83 5.91
C ARG A 73 -17.41 5.04 6.25
N ILE A 74 -18.22 5.50 7.21
CA ILE A 74 -19.52 4.87 7.53
C ILE A 74 -20.45 4.92 6.30
N LEU A 75 -20.52 6.06 5.61
CA LEU A 75 -21.31 6.20 4.40
C LEU A 75 -20.83 5.21 3.31
N GLN A 76 -19.54 5.16 3.04
CA GLN A 76 -18.93 4.25 2.07
C GLN A 76 -19.26 2.78 2.38
N LEU A 77 -19.07 2.33 3.62
CA LEU A 77 -19.42 0.98 4.07
C LEU A 77 -20.91 0.69 3.91
N GLY A 78 -21.79 1.65 4.25
CA GLY A 78 -23.21 1.53 4.03
C GLY A 78 -23.60 1.40 2.56
N MET A 79 -22.89 2.07 1.66
CA MET A 79 -23.10 1.95 0.20
C MET A 79 -22.68 0.57 -0.32
N VAL A 80 -21.58 0.00 0.19
CA VAL A 80 -21.13 -1.35 -0.12
C VAL A 80 -22.12 -2.38 0.40
N ALA A 81 -22.53 -2.30 1.67
CA ALA A 81 -23.45 -3.24 2.29
C ALA A 81 -24.79 -3.35 1.52
N ARG A 82 -25.35 -2.21 1.08
CA ARG A 82 -26.57 -2.22 0.25
C ARG A 82 -26.42 -2.86 -1.12
N ARG A 83 -25.21 -2.98 -1.63
CA ARG A 83 -24.89 -3.58 -2.95
C ARG A 83 -24.16 -4.92 -2.83
N ALA A 84 -23.98 -5.46 -1.62
CA ALA A 84 -23.16 -6.65 -1.36
C ALA A 84 -23.54 -7.85 -2.24
N HIS A 85 -24.86 -8.05 -2.52
CA HIS A 85 -25.38 -9.11 -3.38
C HIS A 85 -24.89 -9.04 -4.85
N ARG A 86 -24.35 -7.90 -5.27
CA ARG A 86 -23.78 -7.72 -6.62
C ARG A 86 -22.36 -8.25 -6.74
N PHE A 87 -21.66 -8.52 -5.63
CA PHE A 87 -20.25 -8.82 -5.63
C PHE A 87 -19.96 -10.26 -5.20
N ASP A 88 -19.00 -10.87 -5.85
CA ASP A 88 -18.46 -12.18 -5.47
C ASP A 88 -17.40 -12.02 -4.35
N VAL A 89 -16.77 -10.83 -4.29
CA VAL A 89 -15.79 -10.47 -3.26
C VAL A 89 -15.74 -8.96 -3.05
N VAL A 90 -15.49 -8.54 -1.81
CA VAL A 90 -15.23 -7.16 -1.40
C VAL A 90 -13.78 -7.06 -0.93
N HIS A 91 -12.98 -6.22 -1.58
CA HIS A 91 -11.60 -5.96 -1.18
C HIS A 91 -11.49 -4.56 -0.58
N SER A 92 -11.15 -4.50 0.70
CA SER A 92 -11.04 -3.25 1.46
C SER A 92 -9.58 -2.82 1.57
N HIS A 93 -9.33 -1.53 1.29
CA HIS A 93 -8.06 -0.85 1.50
C HIS A 93 -8.18 0.28 2.55
N ILE A 94 -9.32 0.34 3.27
CA ILE A 94 -9.58 1.37 4.28
C ILE A 94 -9.11 0.94 5.67
N ASP A 95 -8.09 0.10 5.72
CA ASP A 95 -7.47 -0.38 6.94
C ASP A 95 -8.46 -1.15 7.85
N VAL A 96 -8.25 -1.17 9.15
CA VAL A 96 -9.11 -1.84 10.14
C VAL A 96 -10.52 -1.23 10.24
N PHE A 97 -10.75 -0.04 9.70
CA PHE A 97 -12.06 0.63 9.73
C PHE A 97 -13.17 -0.13 9.00
N GLY A 98 -12.79 -0.97 8.03
CA GLY A 98 -13.74 -1.80 7.29
C GLY A 98 -14.30 -2.98 8.07
N PHE A 99 -13.59 -3.52 9.05
CA PHE A 99 -13.88 -4.81 9.67
C PHE A 99 -15.31 -4.95 10.20
N PRO A 100 -15.85 -4.05 11.05
CA PRO A 100 -17.20 -4.20 11.58
C PRO A 100 -18.29 -4.21 10.49
N GLY A 101 -18.07 -3.48 9.40
CA GLY A 101 -19.05 -3.37 8.29
C GLY A 101 -18.95 -4.49 7.26
N LEU A 102 -17.82 -5.20 7.21
CA LEU A 102 -17.53 -6.23 6.21
C LEU A 102 -17.60 -7.67 6.77
N ASP A 103 -17.80 -7.84 8.07
CA ASP A 103 -17.67 -9.10 8.79
C ASP A 103 -18.57 -10.24 8.26
N ARG A 104 -19.72 -9.88 7.68
CA ARG A 104 -20.70 -10.83 7.12
C ARG A 104 -20.67 -10.91 5.60
N LEU A 105 -19.71 -10.28 4.96
CA LEU A 105 -19.57 -10.27 3.51
C LEU A 105 -18.40 -11.18 3.08
N PRO A 106 -18.40 -11.67 1.83
CA PRO A 106 -17.23 -12.30 1.25
C PRO A 106 -16.13 -11.25 1.05
N ALA A 107 -15.45 -10.89 2.14
CA ALA A 107 -14.54 -9.76 2.16
C ALA A 107 -13.13 -10.15 2.61
N LEU A 108 -12.15 -9.39 2.14
CA LEU A 108 -10.80 -9.36 2.67
C LEU A 108 -10.31 -7.90 2.76
N SER A 109 -9.33 -7.65 3.61
CA SER A 109 -8.71 -6.33 3.74
C SER A 109 -7.20 -6.42 3.56
N THR A 110 -6.65 -5.55 2.70
CA THR A 110 -5.21 -5.31 2.64
C THR A 110 -4.86 -4.17 3.58
N LEU A 111 -3.87 -4.43 4.44
CA LEU A 111 -3.35 -3.44 5.38
C LEU A 111 -2.13 -2.78 4.74
N HIS A 112 -2.12 -1.42 4.67
CA HIS A 112 -1.07 -0.68 3.98
C HIS A 112 -0.10 0.02 4.93
N GLY A 113 -0.48 0.17 6.18
CA GLY A 113 0.27 0.89 7.21
C GLY A 113 1.05 0.00 8.17
N ARG A 114 1.66 0.65 9.15
CA ARG A 114 2.28 -0.01 10.31
C ARG A 114 1.23 -0.62 11.23
N LEU A 115 1.56 -1.75 11.83
CA LEU A 115 0.68 -2.49 12.74
C LEU A 115 1.16 -2.48 14.20
N ASP A 116 2.35 -1.93 14.44
CA ASP A 116 2.96 -1.78 15.78
C ASP A 116 2.53 -0.48 16.51
N VAL A 117 1.51 0.21 16.00
CA VAL A 117 1.06 1.51 16.55
C VAL A 117 -0.37 1.44 17.07
N GLY A 118 -0.65 2.23 18.11
CA GLY A 118 -1.99 2.44 18.64
C GLY A 118 -2.73 1.14 19.00
N LEU A 119 -3.97 1.02 18.52
CA LEU A 119 -4.87 -0.10 18.82
C LEU A 119 -4.90 -1.18 17.71
N TYR A 120 -3.98 -1.15 16.74
CA TYR A 120 -4.00 -2.13 15.63
C TYR A 120 -3.90 -3.57 16.13
N GLY A 121 -2.96 -3.89 16.99
CA GLY A 121 -2.83 -5.23 17.56
C GLY A 121 -4.10 -5.73 18.26
N PRO A 122 -4.67 -5.00 19.23
CA PRO A 122 -5.96 -5.34 19.84
C PRO A 122 -7.11 -5.51 18.84
N ILE A 123 -7.24 -4.62 17.84
CA ILE A 123 -8.31 -4.71 16.82
C ILE A 123 -8.11 -5.97 15.97
N LEU A 124 -6.92 -6.22 15.45
CA LEU A 124 -6.62 -7.38 14.61
C LEU A 124 -6.87 -8.70 15.34
N ARG A 125 -6.58 -8.79 16.64
CA ARG A 125 -6.92 -9.99 17.46
C ARG A 125 -8.41 -10.12 17.68
N THR A 126 -9.13 -9.00 17.92
CA THR A 126 -10.59 -9.03 18.10
C THR A 126 -11.29 -9.52 16.83
N PHE A 127 -10.78 -9.13 15.67
CA PHE A 127 -11.30 -9.54 14.35
C PHE A 127 -10.42 -10.60 13.67
N ALA A 128 -9.80 -11.51 14.43
CA ALA A 128 -8.90 -12.52 13.87
C ALA A 128 -9.56 -13.49 12.84
N HIS A 129 -10.89 -13.53 12.82
CA HIS A 129 -11.66 -14.27 11.81
C HIS A 129 -11.80 -13.53 10.48
N HIS A 130 -11.61 -12.19 10.45
CA HIS A 130 -11.64 -11.38 9.23
C HIS A 130 -10.38 -11.63 8.39
N PRO A 131 -10.52 -11.98 7.10
CA PRO A 131 -9.39 -12.25 6.24
C PRO A 131 -8.57 -10.98 5.99
N VAL A 132 -7.29 -10.98 6.38
CA VAL A 132 -6.37 -9.87 6.13
C VAL A 132 -5.20 -10.29 5.28
N VAL A 133 -4.69 -9.36 4.47
CA VAL A 133 -3.54 -9.53 3.59
C VAL A 133 -2.47 -8.52 3.97
N SER A 134 -1.25 -8.99 4.17
CA SER A 134 -0.07 -8.14 4.35
C SER A 134 0.59 -7.80 3.02
N ILE A 135 1.37 -6.74 3.01
CA ILE A 135 2.12 -6.27 1.84
C ILE A 135 3.62 -6.60 1.90
N SER A 136 4.05 -7.12 3.04
CA SER A 136 5.36 -7.74 3.28
C SER A 136 5.24 -8.75 4.43
N ASP A 137 6.22 -9.62 4.59
CA ASP A 137 6.24 -10.53 5.73
C ASP A 137 6.59 -9.79 7.02
N ALA A 138 7.53 -8.84 6.97
CA ALA A 138 7.89 -7.99 8.11
C ALA A 138 6.71 -7.18 8.65
N GLN A 139 5.73 -6.81 7.83
CA GLN A 139 4.53 -6.11 8.30
C GLN A 139 3.73 -6.94 9.31
N ARG A 140 3.83 -8.28 9.28
CA ARG A 140 3.09 -9.21 10.15
C ARG A 140 3.70 -9.35 11.54
N ASP A 141 4.99 -9.03 11.69
CA ASP A 141 5.75 -9.28 12.93
C ASP A 141 5.07 -8.75 14.21
N PRO A 142 4.46 -7.54 14.22
CA PRO A 142 3.82 -7.03 15.43
C PRO A 142 2.54 -7.78 15.82
N VAL A 143 1.86 -8.45 14.87
CA VAL A 143 0.59 -9.15 15.10
C VAL A 143 0.54 -10.45 14.27
N PRO A 144 1.40 -11.44 14.58
CA PRO A 144 1.49 -12.66 13.79
C PRO A 144 0.23 -13.54 13.87
N ASP A 145 -0.59 -13.34 14.89
CA ASP A 145 -1.83 -14.07 15.21
C ASP A 145 -3.11 -13.42 14.61
N ALA A 146 -2.98 -12.40 13.74
CA ALA A 146 -4.13 -11.85 13.02
C ALA A 146 -4.66 -12.82 11.94
N GLY A 147 -5.83 -12.49 11.36
CA GLY A 147 -6.50 -13.30 10.34
C GLY A 147 -5.78 -13.35 8.97
N TRP A 148 -4.47 -13.54 8.97
CA TRP A 148 -3.65 -13.57 7.75
C TRP A 148 -4.04 -14.70 6.80
N ILE A 149 -4.37 -14.34 5.57
CA ILE A 149 -4.66 -15.30 4.49
C ILE A 149 -3.56 -15.32 3.42
N GLY A 150 -2.64 -14.37 3.45
CA GLY A 150 -1.49 -14.28 2.53
C GLY A 150 -0.72 -12.98 2.69
N THR A 151 0.46 -12.94 2.04
CA THR A 151 1.25 -11.74 1.81
C THR A 151 1.22 -11.47 0.30
N VAL A 152 0.79 -10.27 -0.12
CA VAL A 152 0.81 -9.83 -1.51
C VAL A 152 1.62 -8.54 -1.60
N PRO A 153 2.91 -8.62 -1.93
CA PRO A 153 3.73 -7.44 -2.17
C PRO A 153 3.11 -6.56 -3.24
N HIS A 154 3.24 -5.25 -3.12
CA HIS A 154 2.75 -4.35 -4.14
C HIS A 154 3.41 -4.60 -5.50
N GLY A 155 2.70 -4.23 -6.55
CA GLY A 155 3.18 -4.26 -7.91
C GLY A 155 2.83 -2.96 -8.62
N LEU A 156 3.62 -2.60 -9.63
CA LEU A 156 3.41 -1.42 -10.46
C LEU A 156 3.37 -1.79 -11.94
N PRO A 157 2.71 -0.99 -12.81
CA PRO A 157 2.76 -1.15 -14.25
C PRO A 157 4.13 -0.72 -14.78
N ILE A 158 5.02 -1.67 -14.98
CA ILE A 158 6.43 -1.41 -15.26
C ILE A 158 6.65 -0.63 -16.57
N GLU A 159 5.73 -0.72 -17.51
CA GLU A 159 5.73 0.02 -18.76
C GLU A 159 5.58 1.54 -18.58
N GLU A 160 4.98 1.99 -17.49
CA GLU A 160 4.86 3.40 -17.13
C GLU A 160 6.15 3.99 -16.55
N TYR A 161 7.15 3.14 -16.24
CA TYR A 161 8.43 3.52 -15.65
C TYR A 161 9.55 3.39 -16.68
N PRO A 162 9.91 4.46 -17.39
CA PRO A 162 10.90 4.38 -18.46
C PRO A 162 12.30 4.09 -17.91
N PHE A 163 12.95 3.06 -18.47
CA PHE A 163 14.32 2.69 -18.12
C PHE A 163 15.32 3.76 -18.60
N THR A 164 16.31 4.04 -17.74
CA THR A 164 17.42 4.96 -18.07
C THR A 164 18.76 4.27 -17.79
N PRO A 165 19.55 3.94 -18.82
CA PRO A 165 20.82 3.23 -18.65
C PRO A 165 21.91 4.09 -18.01
N GLU A 166 21.93 5.38 -18.35
CA GLU A 166 22.97 6.31 -17.89
C GLU A 166 22.37 7.31 -16.89
N PRO A 167 22.82 7.32 -15.62
CA PRO A 167 22.36 8.27 -14.63
C PRO A 167 22.95 9.67 -14.89
N ALA A 168 22.28 10.69 -14.38
CA ALA A 168 22.86 12.02 -14.16
C ALA A 168 23.67 12.03 -12.86
N ASP A 169 24.45 13.07 -12.63
CA ASP A 169 25.34 13.16 -11.47
C ASP A 169 24.62 13.71 -10.22
N TYR A 170 23.66 12.92 -9.69
CA TYR A 170 23.02 13.19 -8.41
C TYR A 170 22.37 11.94 -7.81
N PHE A 171 22.19 11.95 -6.50
CA PHE A 171 21.36 10.99 -5.75
C PHE A 171 19.99 11.60 -5.51
N ALA A 172 18.96 10.74 -5.37
CA ALA A 172 17.60 11.19 -5.09
C ALA A 172 17.15 10.76 -3.69
N PHE A 173 16.42 11.62 -3.00
CA PHE A 173 15.59 11.26 -1.86
C PHE A 173 14.14 11.57 -2.22
N VAL A 174 13.23 10.60 -1.99
CA VAL A 174 11.80 10.79 -2.24
C VAL A 174 10.98 10.29 -1.06
N GLY A 175 10.08 11.13 -0.52
CA GLY A 175 9.26 10.72 0.61
C GLY A 175 8.53 11.86 1.31
N ARG A 176 8.39 11.73 2.64
CA ARG A 176 7.97 12.81 3.54
C ARG A 176 9.18 13.40 4.25
N MET A 177 9.11 14.67 4.57
CA MET A 177 10.09 15.33 5.45
C MET A 177 9.78 15.00 6.91
N SER A 178 9.95 13.74 7.29
CA SER A 178 9.58 13.21 8.60
C SER A 178 10.74 12.49 9.30
N PRO A 179 10.76 12.43 10.63
CA PRO A 179 11.86 11.80 11.39
C PRO A 179 12.10 10.34 11.00
N GLU A 180 11.05 9.59 10.68
CA GLU A 180 11.16 8.19 10.29
C GLU A 180 11.76 7.98 8.90
N LYS A 181 11.62 8.95 7.98
CA LYS A 181 12.21 8.89 6.62
C LYS A 181 13.64 9.44 6.58
N ARG A 182 14.04 10.21 7.58
CA ARG A 182 15.41 10.71 7.81
C ARG A 182 16.02 11.49 6.65
N PRO A 183 15.34 12.51 6.09
CA PRO A 183 15.96 13.36 5.07
C PRO A 183 17.20 14.10 5.57
N ASP A 184 17.29 14.40 6.88
CA ASP A 184 18.48 14.98 7.54
C ASP A 184 19.69 14.07 7.40
N VAL A 185 19.54 12.77 7.57
CA VAL A 185 20.60 11.79 7.40
C VAL A 185 20.96 11.59 5.92
N ALA A 186 19.99 11.61 5.03
CA ALA A 186 20.28 11.58 3.59
C ALA A 186 21.18 12.77 3.18
N ILE A 187 20.90 13.95 3.71
CA ILE A 187 21.72 15.15 3.49
C ILE A 187 23.13 14.96 4.10
N ASP A 188 23.24 14.49 5.34
CA ASP A 188 24.53 14.28 5.99
C ASP A 188 25.40 13.25 5.25
N ILE A 189 24.81 12.17 4.75
CA ILE A 189 25.50 11.15 3.93
C ILE A 189 25.97 11.79 2.61
N ALA A 190 25.09 12.49 1.89
CA ALA A 190 25.43 13.13 0.62
C ALA A 190 26.58 14.13 0.79
N ARG A 191 26.53 14.96 1.84
CA ARG A 191 27.59 15.92 2.19
C ARG A 191 28.91 15.23 2.50
N ARG A 192 28.91 14.18 3.31
CA ARG A 192 30.12 13.41 3.67
C ARG A 192 30.73 12.69 2.48
N ALA A 193 29.88 12.18 1.58
CA ALA A 193 30.31 11.54 0.34
C ALA A 193 30.72 12.53 -0.76
N GLY A 194 30.46 13.83 -0.61
CA GLY A 194 30.75 14.86 -1.62
C GLY A 194 29.89 14.72 -2.88
N VAL A 195 28.65 14.22 -2.78
CA VAL A 195 27.74 13.97 -3.90
C VAL A 195 26.54 14.93 -3.88
N ARG A 196 25.96 15.20 -5.06
CA ARG A 196 24.73 15.98 -5.16
C ARG A 196 23.54 15.14 -4.72
N LEU A 197 22.60 15.77 -3.99
CA LEU A 197 21.35 15.17 -3.55
C LEU A 197 20.16 16.07 -3.92
N LEU A 198 19.19 15.51 -4.65
CA LEU A 198 17.91 16.14 -4.91
C LEU A 198 16.85 15.51 -4.01
N LEU A 199 16.15 16.34 -3.21
CA LEU A 199 15.10 15.89 -2.30
C LEU A 199 13.73 16.29 -2.87
N ALA A 200 12.94 15.30 -3.27
CA ALA A 200 11.54 15.47 -3.64
C ALA A 200 10.67 14.97 -2.47
N ALA A 201 10.10 15.88 -1.71
CA ALA A 201 9.44 15.49 -0.48
C ALA A 201 8.35 16.46 -0.04
N LYS A 202 7.32 15.88 0.58
CA LYS A 202 6.22 16.61 1.20
C LYS A 202 6.59 16.99 2.65
N VAL A 203 6.22 18.20 3.07
CA VAL A 203 6.23 18.61 4.48
C VAL A 203 4.79 18.56 5.00
N ASP A 204 4.46 17.51 5.74
CA ASP A 204 3.16 17.43 6.41
C ASP A 204 3.08 18.41 7.61
N ARG A 205 1.86 18.79 7.98
CA ARG A 205 1.65 19.72 9.11
C ARG A 205 2.27 19.20 10.40
N VAL A 206 2.17 17.88 10.62
CA VAL A 206 2.70 17.23 11.84
C VAL A 206 4.22 17.17 11.84
N ASP A 207 4.87 17.20 10.69
CA ASP A 207 6.33 17.10 10.53
C ASP A 207 7.01 18.47 10.41
N ARG A 208 6.25 19.55 10.47
CA ARG A 208 6.76 20.93 10.26
C ARG A 208 7.87 21.31 11.23
N GLU A 209 7.70 20.98 12.51
CA GLU A 209 8.70 21.29 13.54
C GLU A 209 10.03 20.59 13.26
N TYR A 210 9.98 19.30 12.96
CA TYR A 210 11.15 18.53 12.55
C TYR A 210 11.81 19.12 11.29
N PHE A 211 11.01 19.44 10.26
CA PHE A 211 11.52 20.05 9.04
C PHE A 211 12.29 21.36 9.31
N GLU A 212 11.69 22.27 10.09
CA GLU A 212 12.29 23.58 10.41
C GLU A 212 13.56 23.43 11.27
N ALA A 213 13.56 22.51 12.22
CA ALA A 213 14.68 22.33 13.16
C ALA A 213 15.84 21.49 12.56
N CYS A 214 15.51 20.41 11.87
CA CYS A 214 16.50 19.40 11.48
C CYS A 214 16.87 19.42 9.99
N VAL A 215 15.92 19.71 9.11
CA VAL A 215 16.14 19.60 7.66
C VAL A 215 16.48 20.95 7.02
N ARG A 216 15.65 21.98 7.27
CA ARG A 216 15.78 23.29 6.63
C ARG A 216 17.15 23.94 6.74
N PRO A 217 17.85 23.90 7.91
CA PRO A 217 19.20 24.46 8.01
C PRO A 217 20.20 23.76 7.06
N ARG A 218 20.04 22.44 6.86
CA ARG A 218 20.92 21.60 6.02
C ARG A 218 20.67 21.78 4.52
N LEU A 219 19.52 22.32 4.10
CA LEU A 219 19.25 22.61 2.67
C LEU A 219 20.15 23.71 2.09
N ARG A 220 20.93 24.40 2.93
CA ARG A 220 21.91 25.40 2.50
C ARG A 220 23.28 24.81 2.16
N GLU A 221 23.49 23.53 2.44
CA GLU A 221 24.74 22.84 2.17
C GLU A 221 24.97 22.73 0.64
N PRO A 222 26.22 22.87 0.18
CA PRO A 222 26.55 22.72 -1.23
C PRO A 222 26.13 21.35 -1.79
N GLY A 223 25.54 21.35 -2.98
CA GLY A 223 25.10 20.12 -3.65
C GLY A 223 23.76 19.57 -3.16
N ILE A 224 23.10 20.21 -2.20
CA ILE A 224 21.77 19.81 -1.68
C ILE A 224 20.70 20.69 -2.31
N GLU A 225 19.68 20.05 -2.92
CA GLU A 225 18.59 20.75 -3.58
C GLU A 225 17.24 20.18 -3.15
N TYR A 226 16.37 21.01 -2.61
CA TYR A 226 14.99 20.65 -2.27
C TYR A 226 14.06 21.13 -3.39
N VAL A 227 13.46 20.17 -4.10
CA VAL A 227 12.58 20.44 -5.26
C VAL A 227 11.10 20.48 -4.91
N GLY A 228 10.74 20.28 -3.63
CA GLY A 228 9.35 20.28 -3.18
C GLY A 228 8.63 18.95 -3.35
N GLU A 229 7.31 18.97 -3.23
CA GLU A 229 6.45 17.81 -3.51
C GLU A 229 6.22 17.71 -5.02
N LEU A 230 6.47 16.54 -5.60
CA LEU A 230 6.34 16.29 -7.03
C LEU A 230 5.11 15.43 -7.34
N GLY A 231 4.50 15.68 -8.50
CA GLY A 231 3.57 14.76 -9.12
C GLY A 231 4.26 13.52 -9.68
N GLU A 232 3.48 12.52 -10.08
CA GLU A 232 4.00 11.21 -10.49
C GLU A 232 5.04 11.30 -11.60
N GLN A 233 4.75 12.02 -12.68
CA GLN A 233 5.64 12.12 -13.83
C GLN A 233 6.97 12.81 -13.49
N ASP A 234 6.93 13.89 -12.72
CA ASP A 234 8.13 14.61 -12.30
C ASP A 234 8.96 13.80 -11.31
N LYS A 235 8.29 13.05 -10.40
CA LYS A 235 8.94 12.09 -9.51
C LYS A 235 9.67 11.00 -10.30
N ILE A 236 9.00 10.39 -11.29
CA ILE A 236 9.62 9.40 -12.18
C ILE A 236 10.79 10.01 -12.94
N ALA A 237 10.64 11.23 -13.49
CA ALA A 237 11.71 11.92 -14.21
C ALA A 237 12.93 12.18 -13.33
N LEU A 238 12.73 12.52 -12.06
CA LEU A 238 13.79 12.70 -11.07
C LEU A 238 14.45 11.37 -10.75
N VAL A 239 13.66 10.38 -10.35
CA VAL A 239 14.19 9.10 -9.85
C VAL A 239 14.95 8.34 -10.95
N ARG A 240 14.42 8.26 -12.18
CA ARG A 240 15.02 7.49 -13.28
C ARG A 240 16.44 7.94 -13.64
N ARG A 241 16.76 9.22 -13.42
CA ARG A 241 18.06 9.80 -13.75
C ARG A 241 19.03 9.83 -12.57
N ALA A 242 18.58 9.51 -11.36
CA ALA A 242 19.46 9.45 -10.21
C ALA A 242 20.49 8.32 -10.32
N ARG A 243 21.69 8.53 -9.74
CA ARG A 243 22.69 7.47 -9.55
C ARG A 243 22.16 6.37 -8.63
N ALA A 244 21.49 6.78 -7.55
CA ALA A 244 20.71 5.90 -6.67
C ALA A 244 19.61 6.66 -5.95
N LEU A 245 18.62 5.92 -5.45
CA LEU A 245 17.72 6.38 -4.41
C LEU A 245 18.39 6.20 -3.05
N LEU A 246 18.58 7.28 -2.29
CA LEU A 246 19.07 7.26 -0.92
C LEU A 246 17.90 7.26 0.05
N PHE A 247 17.68 6.11 0.71
CA PHE A 247 16.50 5.85 1.54
C PHE A 247 16.91 5.39 2.94
N PRO A 248 17.46 6.30 3.80
CA PRO A 248 18.04 5.98 5.10
C PRO A 248 17.00 5.74 6.21
N ILE A 249 15.93 5.08 5.88
CA ILE A 249 14.75 4.88 6.73
C ILE A 249 15.09 4.20 8.06
N LEU A 250 14.41 4.61 9.14
CA LEU A 250 14.61 4.05 10.48
C LEU A 250 13.29 3.66 11.17
N TRP A 251 12.31 3.24 10.43
CA TRP A 251 11.08 2.70 10.97
C TRP A 251 10.73 1.40 10.25
N PRO A 252 9.94 0.48 10.84
CA PRO A 252 9.55 -0.75 10.16
C PRO A 252 8.65 -0.41 8.96
N GLU A 253 9.29 -0.11 7.82
CA GLU A 253 8.61 0.23 6.57
C GLU A 253 7.72 -0.93 6.15
N PRO A 254 6.41 -0.71 5.96
CA PRO A 254 5.53 -1.80 5.53
C PRO A 254 5.84 -2.35 4.13
N PHE A 255 6.26 -1.48 3.18
CA PHE A 255 6.66 -1.89 1.83
C PHE A 255 7.66 -0.94 1.16
N GLY A 256 7.35 0.35 1.08
CA GLY A 256 8.22 1.35 0.45
C GLY A 256 8.15 1.38 -1.08
N LEU A 257 7.01 1.80 -1.64
CA LEU A 257 6.76 1.89 -3.09
C LEU A 257 7.89 2.56 -3.87
N VAL A 258 8.48 3.63 -3.31
CA VAL A 258 9.55 4.38 -3.97
C VAL A 258 10.77 3.51 -4.32
N MET A 259 11.02 2.42 -3.58
CA MET A 259 12.10 1.50 -3.89
C MET A 259 11.85 0.76 -5.20
N ILE A 260 10.64 0.20 -5.38
CA ILE A 260 10.29 -0.48 -6.63
C ILE A 260 10.11 0.50 -7.80
N GLU A 261 9.64 1.72 -7.54
CA GLU A 261 9.56 2.79 -8.54
C GLU A 261 10.96 3.16 -9.07
N ALA A 262 11.93 3.32 -8.15
CA ALA A 262 13.33 3.59 -8.51
C ALA A 262 13.93 2.44 -9.34
N MET A 263 13.84 1.22 -8.83
CA MET A 263 14.38 0.04 -9.50
C MET A 263 13.70 -0.25 -10.84
N ALA A 264 12.41 0.04 -11.00
CA ALA A 264 11.71 -0.05 -12.28
C ALA A 264 12.34 0.85 -13.35
N CYS A 265 12.82 2.02 -12.96
CA CYS A 265 13.57 2.92 -13.83
C CYS A 265 15.04 2.52 -14.03
N GLY A 266 15.50 1.48 -13.35
CA GLY A 266 16.91 1.07 -13.35
C GLY A 266 17.74 1.75 -12.26
N THR A 267 17.15 2.47 -11.33
CA THR A 267 17.89 3.21 -10.29
C THR A 267 18.08 2.33 -9.06
N PRO A 268 19.32 2.04 -8.65
CA PRO A 268 19.64 1.28 -7.44
C PRO A 268 19.09 1.96 -6.18
N VAL A 269 18.86 1.16 -5.13
CA VAL A 269 18.39 1.65 -3.84
C VAL A 269 19.44 1.45 -2.76
N LEU A 270 19.78 2.52 -2.04
CA LEU A 270 20.62 2.49 -0.85
C LEU A 270 19.72 2.69 0.37
N THR A 271 19.58 1.68 1.20
CA THR A 271 18.62 1.71 2.31
C THR A 271 19.15 1.09 3.59
N ARG A 272 18.48 1.36 4.71
CA ARG A 272 18.72 0.69 5.99
C ARG A 272 17.94 -0.62 6.06
N ARG A 273 18.47 -1.60 6.81
CA ARG A 273 17.77 -2.86 7.14
C ARG A 273 16.65 -2.57 8.13
N CYS A 274 15.45 -2.32 7.61
CA CYS A 274 14.32 -1.93 8.45
C CYS A 274 12.97 -2.32 7.80
N GLY A 275 12.16 -3.11 8.51
CA GLY A 275 10.88 -3.60 7.98
C GLY A 275 11.06 -4.39 6.68
N SER A 276 10.32 -4.02 5.65
CA SER A 276 10.31 -4.72 4.35
C SER A 276 11.53 -4.48 3.46
N THR A 277 12.46 -3.59 3.84
CA THR A 277 13.56 -3.22 2.93
C THR A 277 14.40 -4.41 2.46
N PRO A 278 14.72 -5.45 3.30
CA PRO A 278 15.42 -6.64 2.83
C PRO A 278 14.57 -7.57 1.94
N GLU A 279 13.24 -7.44 2.01
CA GLU A 279 12.34 -8.22 1.15
C GLU A 279 12.23 -7.60 -0.25
N VAL A 280 12.35 -6.26 -0.33
CA VAL A 280 12.17 -5.48 -1.55
C VAL A 280 13.48 -5.31 -2.31
N VAL A 281 14.59 -5.04 -1.60
CA VAL A 281 15.91 -4.80 -2.19
C VAL A 281 16.78 -6.04 -2.01
N ALA A 282 17.15 -6.69 -3.11
CA ALA A 282 18.15 -7.77 -3.11
C ALA A 282 19.55 -7.15 -2.92
N ASP A 283 20.10 -7.32 -1.72
CA ASP A 283 21.37 -6.73 -1.30
C ASP A 283 22.54 -7.13 -2.20
N GLY A 284 23.33 -6.15 -2.65
CA GLY A 284 24.45 -6.33 -3.57
C GLY A 284 24.06 -6.61 -5.04
N GLU A 285 22.76 -6.83 -5.34
CA GLU A 285 22.28 -7.11 -6.71
C GLU A 285 21.57 -5.92 -7.35
N VAL A 286 20.67 -5.25 -6.59
CA VAL A 286 19.84 -4.15 -7.09
C VAL A 286 19.95 -2.90 -6.20
N GLY A 287 20.81 -2.94 -5.21
CA GLY A 287 21.08 -1.90 -4.23
C GLY A 287 21.82 -2.45 -3.05
N PHE A 288 21.91 -1.67 -1.96
CA PHE A 288 22.55 -2.07 -0.71
C PHE A 288 21.59 -1.90 0.48
N VAL A 289 21.54 -2.91 1.34
CA VAL A 289 20.73 -2.95 2.58
C VAL A 289 21.68 -2.92 3.77
N CYS A 290 21.91 -1.73 4.32
CA CYS A 290 22.93 -1.43 5.31
C CYS A 290 22.41 -1.50 6.75
N ASP A 291 23.25 -1.92 7.70
CA ASP A 291 22.87 -2.04 9.10
C ASP A 291 23.00 -0.71 9.87
N ASP A 292 23.85 0.21 9.38
CA ASP A 292 24.03 1.54 9.96
C ASP A 292 24.27 2.63 8.91
N ASP A 293 24.44 3.89 9.34
CA ASP A 293 24.62 5.05 8.47
C ASP A 293 26.06 5.11 7.89
N GLU A 294 27.05 4.48 8.53
CA GLU A 294 28.42 4.39 8.02
C GLU A 294 28.50 3.40 6.85
N GLU A 295 27.84 2.25 6.96
CA GLU A 295 27.71 1.31 5.83
C GLU A 295 26.96 1.96 4.67
N LEU A 296 25.89 2.73 4.96
CA LEU A 296 25.14 3.44 3.94
C LEU A 296 26.01 4.51 3.24
N LEU A 297 26.89 5.19 3.97
CA LEU A 297 27.87 6.10 3.39
C LEU A 297 28.86 5.36 2.47
N HIS A 298 29.36 4.21 2.89
CA HIS A 298 30.25 3.39 2.06
C HIS A 298 29.54 2.89 0.79
N ALA A 299 28.27 2.50 0.90
CA ALA A 299 27.45 2.07 -0.23
C ALA A 299 27.28 3.15 -1.33
N VAL A 300 27.37 4.44 -0.97
CA VAL A 300 27.37 5.53 -1.96
C VAL A 300 28.55 5.41 -2.94
N ALA A 301 29.73 5.03 -2.47
CA ALA A 301 30.92 4.85 -3.32
C ALA A 301 30.85 3.58 -4.19
N GLU A 302 30.10 2.57 -3.74
CA GLU A 302 30.00 1.25 -4.38
C GLU A 302 28.81 1.14 -5.36
N VAL A 303 27.95 2.16 -5.46
CA VAL A 303 26.69 2.09 -6.21
C VAL A 303 26.88 1.81 -7.71
N GLU A 304 27.99 2.22 -8.28
CA GLU A 304 28.29 2.01 -9.71
C GLU A 304 28.53 0.52 -10.06
N ARG A 305 28.72 -0.35 -9.06
CA ARG A 305 28.81 -1.80 -9.25
C ARG A 305 27.46 -2.44 -9.55
N ILE A 306 26.37 -1.74 -9.23
CA ILE A 306 25.01 -2.25 -9.44
C ILE A 306 24.60 -2.02 -10.91
N ASP A 307 24.27 -3.11 -11.58
CA ASP A 307 23.72 -3.06 -12.93
C ASP A 307 22.27 -2.55 -12.91
N ARG A 308 22.05 -1.40 -13.55
CA ARG A 308 20.72 -0.77 -13.64
C ARG A 308 19.68 -1.67 -14.32
N TRP A 309 20.10 -2.48 -15.29
CA TRP A 309 19.21 -3.42 -15.96
C TRP A 309 18.71 -4.51 -15.01
N ARG A 310 19.57 -5.00 -14.13
CA ARG A 310 19.17 -5.95 -13.08
C ARG A 310 18.15 -5.37 -12.13
N CYS A 311 18.23 -4.08 -11.80
CA CYS A 311 17.21 -3.40 -10.99
C CYS A 311 15.83 -3.51 -11.67
N ARG A 312 15.75 -3.19 -12.96
CA ARG A 312 14.50 -3.31 -13.72
C ARG A 312 13.99 -4.74 -13.83
N GLU A 313 14.85 -5.70 -14.13
CA GLU A 313 14.48 -7.12 -14.21
C GLU A 313 13.94 -7.65 -12.87
N HIS A 314 14.53 -7.23 -11.76
CA HIS A 314 14.08 -7.59 -10.42
C HIS A 314 12.62 -7.14 -10.19
N VAL A 315 12.29 -5.90 -10.54
CA VAL A 315 10.92 -5.38 -10.43
C VAL A 315 9.98 -6.12 -11.38
N ALA A 316 10.37 -6.31 -12.65
CA ALA A 316 9.56 -7.01 -13.64
C ALA A 316 9.18 -8.44 -13.20
N ARG A 317 10.07 -9.13 -12.51
CA ARG A 317 9.81 -10.48 -12.01
C ARG A 317 8.99 -10.51 -10.73
N ARG A 318 9.26 -9.59 -9.77
CA ARG A 318 8.74 -9.68 -8.40
C ARG A 318 7.64 -8.69 -8.08
N PHE A 319 7.62 -7.54 -8.76
CA PHE A 319 6.78 -6.40 -8.40
C PHE A 319 6.01 -5.83 -9.59
N ASP A 320 5.72 -6.66 -10.58
CA ASP A 320 4.83 -6.31 -11.69
C ASP A 320 3.37 -6.34 -11.26
N VAL A 321 2.55 -5.42 -11.76
CA VAL A 321 1.13 -5.30 -11.42
C VAL A 321 0.32 -6.54 -11.79
N ALA A 322 0.67 -7.20 -12.91
CA ALA A 322 -0.01 -8.43 -13.33
C ALA A 322 0.27 -9.60 -12.37
N ARG A 323 1.48 -9.67 -11.75
CA ARG A 323 1.76 -10.62 -10.68
C ARG A 323 0.89 -10.29 -9.44
N MET A 324 0.84 -9.03 -9.00
CA MET A 324 0.02 -8.60 -7.87
C MET A 324 -1.46 -8.96 -8.08
N ALA A 325 -2.00 -8.70 -9.26
CA ALA A 325 -3.39 -9.03 -9.58
C ALA A 325 -3.65 -10.55 -9.53
N ARG A 326 -2.74 -11.38 -10.08
CA ARG A 326 -2.86 -12.86 -10.00
C ARG A 326 -2.88 -13.36 -8.56
N ASP A 327 -2.04 -12.80 -7.70
CA ASP A 327 -1.97 -13.18 -6.29
C ASP A 327 -3.30 -12.84 -5.58
N TYR A 328 -3.88 -11.66 -5.85
CA TYR A 328 -5.20 -11.30 -5.32
C TYR A 328 -6.32 -12.14 -5.90
N GLU A 329 -6.33 -12.48 -7.19
CA GLU A 329 -7.31 -13.39 -7.79
C GLU A 329 -7.36 -14.75 -7.07
N ALA A 330 -6.19 -15.29 -6.70
CA ALA A 330 -6.12 -16.54 -5.94
C ALA A 330 -6.76 -16.39 -4.54
N LEU A 331 -6.55 -15.25 -3.88
CA LEU A 331 -7.18 -14.95 -2.58
C LEU A 331 -8.68 -14.70 -2.72
N TYR A 332 -9.13 -13.98 -3.75
CA TYR A 332 -10.56 -13.76 -4.03
C TYR A 332 -11.31 -15.07 -4.21
N ALA A 333 -10.76 -16.00 -5.00
CA ALA A 333 -11.34 -17.31 -5.19
C ALA A 333 -11.43 -18.14 -3.89
N ARG A 334 -10.53 -17.93 -2.93
CA ARG A 334 -10.58 -18.58 -1.60
C ARG A 334 -11.66 -17.98 -0.73
N VAL A 335 -11.80 -16.65 -0.73
CA VAL A 335 -12.79 -15.92 0.07
C VAL A 335 -14.20 -16.21 -0.43
N ALA A 336 -14.45 -16.13 -1.73
CA ALA A 336 -15.74 -16.45 -2.34
C ALA A 336 -16.23 -17.88 -1.99
N ARG A 337 -15.34 -18.89 -2.10
CA ARG A 337 -15.68 -20.28 -1.73
C ARG A 337 -15.99 -20.49 -0.24
N ARG A 338 -15.37 -19.69 0.66
CA ARG A 338 -15.67 -19.75 2.10
C ARG A 338 -17.07 -19.25 2.41
N ASP A 339 -17.51 -18.22 1.70
CA ASP A 339 -18.85 -17.65 1.87
C ASP A 339 -19.93 -18.60 1.38
N ASP A 340 -19.74 -19.23 0.22
CA ASP A 340 -20.63 -20.27 -0.29
C ASP A 340 -20.81 -21.42 0.73
N ALA A 341 -19.71 -21.86 1.36
CA ALA A 341 -19.76 -22.91 2.38
C ALA A 341 -20.48 -22.47 3.66
N ARG A 342 -20.34 -21.21 4.09
CA ARG A 342 -21.08 -20.63 5.23
C ARG A 342 -22.57 -20.51 4.90
N GLY A 343 -22.94 -19.99 3.73
CA GLY A 343 -24.32 -19.88 3.26
C GLY A 343 -25.05 -21.23 3.26
N ILE A 344 -24.39 -22.30 2.76
CA ILE A 344 -24.93 -23.66 2.77
C ILE A 344 -25.10 -24.18 4.21
N ALA A 345 -24.20 -23.88 5.13
CA ALA A 345 -24.27 -24.29 6.53
C ALA A 345 -25.42 -23.60 7.26
N ASP A 346 -25.59 -22.28 7.04
CA ASP A 346 -26.68 -21.48 7.63
C ASP A 346 -28.06 -21.90 7.10
N GLU A 347 -28.18 -22.21 5.79
CA GLU A 347 -29.41 -22.77 5.22
C GLU A 347 -29.76 -24.14 5.81
N ARG A 348 -28.77 -25.02 6.04
CA ARG A 348 -28.96 -26.33 6.68
C ARG A 348 -29.36 -26.18 8.13
N ALA A 349 -28.72 -25.25 8.88
CA ALA A 349 -29.09 -24.97 10.26
C ALA A 349 -30.50 -24.34 10.35
N GLY A 350 -30.85 -23.41 9.45
CA GLY A 350 -32.18 -22.81 9.36
C GLY A 350 -33.27 -23.81 8.98
N ARG A 351 -32.98 -24.81 8.14
CA ARG A 351 -33.89 -25.93 7.83
C ARG A 351 -34.05 -26.89 9.01
N ALA A 352 -32.98 -27.17 9.78
CA ALA A 352 -33.04 -28.01 10.98
C ALA A 352 -33.88 -27.38 12.09
N VAL A 353 -33.88 -26.06 12.24
CA VAL A 353 -34.73 -25.32 13.19
C VAL A 353 -36.19 -25.19 12.72
N ARG A 354 -36.48 -25.39 11.43
CA ARG A 354 -37.84 -25.37 10.86
C ARG A 354 -38.47 -26.74 10.68
N ALA A 355 -37.83 -27.85 11.10
CA ALA A 355 -38.48 -29.17 11.18
C ALA A 355 -39.53 -29.17 12.32
N PRO A 356 -40.75 -29.68 12.13
CA PRO A 356 -41.97 -29.13 12.71
C PRO A 356 -42.19 -29.48 14.16
N LEU A 357 -42.51 -28.49 14.98
CA LEU A 357 -43.31 -28.55 16.19
C LEU A 357 -44.81 -28.87 15.85
N LEU A 358 -45.06 -29.86 14.98
CA LEU A 358 -46.39 -30.28 14.55
C LEU A 358 -46.59 -31.80 14.64
N ALA A 359 -46.31 -32.40 15.81
CA ALA A 359 -46.65 -33.80 16.05
C ALA A 359 -46.98 -34.12 17.52
N GLU A 360 -47.71 -33.24 18.23
CA GLU A 360 -48.32 -33.61 19.52
C GLU A 360 -49.58 -32.80 19.77
N ARG A 361 -50.64 -33.05 18.96
CA ARG A 361 -52.05 -32.84 19.34
C ARG A 361 -52.96 -33.75 18.55
N ARG A 362 -52.98 -35.01 18.89
CA ARG A 362 -54.12 -35.93 18.69
C ARG A 362 -53.86 -37.18 19.56
N ASN A 363 -54.37 -37.15 20.80
CA ASN A 363 -55.03 -38.27 21.42
C ASN A 363 -55.38 -37.87 22.85
N GLY A 364 -56.64 -37.66 23.11
CA GLY A 364 -57.18 -37.36 24.42
C GLY A 364 -58.67 -37.04 24.33
N GLY A 365 -59.42 -37.96 23.70
CA GLY A 365 -60.85 -38.02 23.82
C GLY A 365 -61.27 -39.34 24.47
N ARG A 366 -61.62 -39.26 25.73
CA ARG A 366 -62.80 -39.84 26.39
C ARG A 366 -62.70 -39.54 27.86
#